data_145ab02e8807af36e3585a70c25da0f0
#
_entry.id   145ab02e8807af36e3585a70c25da0f0
#
_cell.length_a   1.000
_cell.length_b   1.000
_cell.length_c   1.000
_cell.angle_alpha   90.00
_cell.angle_beta   90.00
_cell.angle_gamma   90.00
#
_symmetry.space_group_name_H-M   'P 1'
#
loop_
_entity.id
_entity.type
_entity.pdbx_description
1 polymer ?
#
loop_
_entity_poly.entity_id
_entity_poly.type
_entity_poly.pdbx_seq_one_letter_code
_entity_poly.pdbx_strand_id
1 'polypeptide(L)'
;MAVQQQKENYQRILDKTIEQLGKEGKVPSLLLHSCCAPCSSYVLEYLSEYFKITVLYYNPNISPKEEYEARVREQKRLIGEMDFTYPVSFLEGNYVPEDFYEMAKGHENDKEGGERCFLCYEMRLREAAEAAKMGNFDYFTTTLSISPLKNAQKLNEIGIRLAKEYGIAYLMSDFKKKNGYKRSVELSELYGLYRQDYCGCVYSKLQREQEKRAKAQEES
;
A
#
# COMPACT_ATOMS: atom_id res chain seq x y z
N MET A 1 -12.59 21.87 26.59
CA MET A 1 -13.52 21.12 25.72
C MET A 1 -12.67 20.50 24.61
N ALA A 2 -12.48 19.19 24.60
CA ALA A 2 -11.76 18.50 23.54
C ALA A 2 -12.65 18.53 22.29
N VAL A 3 -12.20 19.24 21.25
CA VAL A 3 -12.82 19.19 19.94
C VAL A 3 -12.62 17.78 19.43
N GLN A 4 -13.68 16.98 19.36
CA GLN A 4 -13.66 15.70 18.66
C GLN A 4 -13.35 16.01 17.21
N GLN A 5 -12.10 15.78 16.78
CA GLN A 5 -11.75 15.80 15.37
C GLN A 5 -12.61 14.73 14.67
N GLN A 6 -13.57 15.19 13.88
CA GLN A 6 -14.37 14.31 13.03
C GLN A 6 -13.42 13.51 12.15
N LYS A 7 -13.44 12.18 12.30
CA LYS A 7 -12.58 11.27 11.54
C LYS A 7 -12.90 11.42 10.06
N GLU A 8 -11.95 11.91 9.30
CA GLU A 8 -12.10 12.22 7.87
C GLU A 8 -12.45 10.94 7.08
N ASN A 9 -13.41 11.03 6.18
CA ASN A 9 -13.78 9.90 5.32
C ASN A 9 -13.02 9.96 4.01
N TYR A 10 -11.83 9.39 3.98
CA TYR A 10 -10.93 9.39 2.83
C TYR A 10 -11.51 8.68 1.60
N GLN A 11 -12.39 7.69 1.78
CA GLN A 11 -13.07 7.07 0.65
C GLN A 11 -14.02 8.07 -0.04
N ARG A 12 -14.74 8.88 0.73
CA ARG A 12 -15.62 9.91 0.17
C ARG A 12 -14.82 11.00 -0.57
N ILE A 13 -13.60 11.28 -0.12
CA ILE A 13 -12.71 12.23 -0.80
C ILE A 13 -12.26 11.64 -2.14
N LEU A 14 -11.85 10.37 -2.14
CA LEU A 14 -11.51 9.65 -3.38
C LEU A 14 -12.66 9.66 -4.38
N ASP A 15 -13.88 9.34 -3.93
CA ASP A 15 -15.07 9.32 -4.78
C ASP A 15 -15.32 10.67 -5.46
N LYS A 16 -15.18 11.77 -4.71
CA LYS A 16 -15.32 13.13 -5.25
C LYS A 16 -14.22 13.48 -6.26
N THR A 17 -12.97 13.04 -5.98
CA THR A 17 -11.86 13.25 -6.91
C THR A 17 -12.13 12.53 -8.23
N ILE A 18 -12.55 11.27 -8.18
CA ILE A 18 -12.90 10.47 -9.36
C ILE A 18 -14.09 11.11 -10.14
N GLU A 19 -15.13 11.53 -9.43
CA GLU A 19 -16.28 12.21 -10.05
C GLU A 19 -15.86 13.50 -10.78
N GLN A 20 -14.97 14.28 -10.18
CA GLN A 20 -14.45 15.50 -10.79
C GLN A 20 -13.64 15.20 -12.05
N LEU A 21 -12.74 14.22 -12.00
CA LEU A 21 -11.95 13.78 -13.15
C LEU A 21 -12.86 13.31 -14.31
N GLY A 22 -13.91 12.56 -13.98
CA GLY A 22 -14.90 12.13 -14.97
C GLY A 22 -15.64 13.30 -15.65
N LYS A 23 -16.04 14.32 -14.86
CA LYS A 23 -16.67 15.55 -15.42
C LYS A 23 -15.72 16.33 -16.33
N GLU A 24 -14.42 16.30 -16.04
CA GLU A 24 -13.39 16.96 -16.84
C GLU A 24 -12.93 16.13 -18.04
N GLY A 25 -13.38 14.88 -18.17
CA GLY A 25 -12.92 13.96 -19.21
C GLY A 25 -11.43 13.61 -19.11
N LYS A 26 -10.85 13.69 -17.90
CA LYS A 26 -9.42 13.47 -17.67
C LYS A 26 -9.13 12.06 -17.21
N VAL A 27 -8.04 11.49 -17.71
CA VAL A 27 -7.46 10.22 -17.28
C VAL A 27 -6.00 10.47 -16.88
N PRO A 28 -5.76 10.92 -15.62
CA PRO A 28 -4.43 11.26 -15.18
C PRO A 28 -3.53 10.04 -14.97
N SER A 29 -2.23 10.30 -14.90
CA SER A 29 -1.21 9.34 -14.53
C SER A 29 -1.13 9.19 -13.00
N LEU A 30 -0.99 7.95 -12.52
CA LEU A 30 -0.92 7.62 -11.11
C LEU A 30 0.29 6.72 -10.83
N LEU A 31 1.17 7.14 -9.92
CA LEU A 31 2.17 6.24 -9.33
C LEU A 31 1.58 5.56 -8.09
N LEU A 32 1.37 4.25 -8.17
CA LEU A 32 0.78 3.44 -7.11
C LEU A 32 1.85 2.61 -6.40
N HIS A 33 2.24 3.01 -5.18
CA HIS A 33 3.08 2.13 -4.35
C HIS A 33 2.32 0.85 -3.99
N SER A 34 2.90 -0.31 -4.28
CA SER A 34 2.34 -1.63 -3.94
C SER A 34 3.24 -2.42 -3.00
N CYS A 35 2.64 -3.11 -2.03
CA CYS A 35 3.34 -3.99 -1.09
C CYS A 35 3.25 -5.47 -1.47
N CYS A 36 2.24 -5.90 -2.19
CA CYS A 36 2.04 -7.28 -2.65
C CYS A 36 0.84 -7.39 -3.61
N ALA A 37 0.79 -8.45 -4.40
CA ALA A 37 -0.28 -8.71 -5.34
C ALA A 37 -1.68 -8.77 -4.70
N PRO A 38 -1.91 -9.49 -3.58
CA PRO A 38 -3.21 -9.48 -2.92
C PRO A 38 -3.72 -8.10 -2.53
N CYS A 39 -2.81 -7.21 -2.05
CA CYS A 39 -3.20 -5.85 -1.68
C CYS A 39 -3.47 -4.96 -2.89
N SER A 40 -2.82 -5.20 -4.01
CA SER A 40 -2.98 -4.40 -5.22
C SER A 40 -4.13 -4.87 -6.10
N SER A 41 -4.58 -6.12 -6.02
CA SER A 41 -5.58 -6.69 -6.92
C SER A 41 -6.85 -5.82 -7.04
N TYR A 42 -7.53 -5.56 -5.94
CA TYR A 42 -8.71 -4.69 -5.93
C TYR A 42 -8.38 -3.23 -6.28
N VAL A 43 -7.24 -2.72 -5.79
CA VAL A 43 -6.89 -1.32 -6.04
C VAL A 43 -6.63 -1.09 -7.52
N LEU A 44 -6.00 -2.05 -8.21
CA LEU A 44 -5.79 -2.01 -9.65
C LEU A 44 -7.11 -2.19 -10.42
N GLU A 45 -7.95 -3.17 -10.05
CA GLU A 45 -9.29 -3.34 -10.63
C GLU A 45 -10.07 -2.02 -10.57
N TYR A 46 -10.10 -1.37 -9.40
CA TYR A 46 -10.88 -0.17 -9.17
C TYR A 46 -10.29 1.08 -9.84
N LEU A 47 -8.98 1.33 -9.67
CA LEU A 47 -8.38 2.58 -10.14
C LEU A 47 -8.03 2.58 -11.63
N SER A 48 -7.83 1.41 -12.27
CA SER A 48 -7.56 1.34 -13.70
C SER A 48 -8.72 1.80 -14.57
N GLU A 49 -9.91 1.97 -14.00
CA GLU A 49 -11.06 2.60 -14.70
C GLU A 49 -10.91 4.11 -14.84
N TYR A 50 -10.02 4.74 -14.07
CA TYR A 50 -9.93 6.21 -13.97
C TYR A 50 -8.53 6.75 -14.20
N PHE A 51 -7.48 5.92 -14.11
CA PHE A 51 -6.08 6.33 -14.14
C PHE A 51 -5.24 5.45 -15.05
N LYS A 52 -4.21 6.04 -15.67
CA LYS A 52 -3.07 5.30 -16.22
C LYS A 52 -2.11 5.02 -15.08
N ILE A 53 -1.91 3.75 -14.71
CA ILE A 53 -1.22 3.38 -13.48
C ILE A 53 0.19 2.88 -13.78
N THR A 54 1.17 3.36 -13.00
CA THR A 54 2.46 2.70 -12.84
C THR A 54 2.57 2.20 -11.41
N VAL A 55 2.69 0.88 -11.26
CA VAL A 55 2.91 0.25 -9.94
C VAL A 55 4.37 0.40 -9.56
N LEU A 56 4.65 1.18 -8.51
CA LEU A 56 5.97 1.22 -7.89
C LEU A 56 6.08 0.13 -6.84
N TYR A 57 7.03 -0.78 -7.02
CA TYR A 57 7.31 -1.84 -6.06
C TYR A 57 8.60 -1.53 -5.28
N TYR A 58 8.48 -0.76 -4.20
CA TYR A 58 9.56 -0.39 -3.29
C TYR A 58 9.24 -0.86 -1.87
N ASN A 59 9.86 -1.94 -1.43
CA ASN A 59 9.56 -2.60 -0.15
C ASN A 59 10.83 -3.14 0.52
N PRO A 60 11.76 -2.29 0.99
CA PRO A 60 12.98 -2.72 1.65
C PRO A 60 12.72 -3.44 2.99
N ASN A 61 11.50 -3.31 3.52
CA ASN A 61 11.07 -4.01 4.72
C ASN A 61 10.83 -5.51 4.54
N ILE A 62 10.66 -6.01 3.31
CA ILE A 62 10.37 -7.42 3.08
C ILE A 62 11.64 -8.24 3.24
N SER A 63 11.59 -9.27 4.08
CA SER A 63 12.71 -10.14 4.40
C SER A 63 12.21 -11.59 4.57
N PRO A 64 12.98 -12.60 4.15
CA PRO A 64 14.27 -12.51 3.45
C PRO A 64 14.15 -12.09 1.98
N LYS A 65 15.27 -11.98 1.27
CA LYS A 65 15.32 -11.56 -0.14
C LYS A 65 14.46 -12.44 -1.06
N GLU A 66 14.45 -13.74 -0.80
CA GLU A 66 13.65 -14.72 -1.56
C GLU A 66 12.14 -14.41 -1.48
N GLU A 67 11.67 -13.94 -0.32
CA GLU A 67 10.29 -13.49 -0.12
C GLU A 67 10.00 -12.21 -0.91
N TYR A 68 10.94 -11.26 -0.93
CA TYR A 68 10.82 -10.06 -1.76
C TYR A 68 10.70 -10.44 -3.24
N GLU A 69 11.61 -11.26 -3.74
CA GLU A 69 11.62 -11.71 -5.14
C GLU A 69 10.35 -12.51 -5.52
N ALA A 70 9.86 -13.36 -4.61
CA ALA A 70 8.61 -14.08 -4.81
C ALA A 70 7.43 -13.13 -4.98
N ARG A 71 7.33 -12.10 -4.14
CA ARG A 71 6.27 -11.09 -4.24
C ARG A 71 6.40 -10.20 -5.48
N VAL A 72 7.62 -9.89 -5.93
CA VAL A 72 7.86 -9.17 -7.20
C VAL A 72 7.33 -9.98 -8.37
N ARG A 73 7.69 -11.28 -8.44
CA ARG A 73 7.19 -12.17 -9.50
C ARG A 73 5.67 -12.25 -9.51
N GLU A 74 5.07 -12.40 -8.33
CA GLU A 74 3.63 -12.48 -8.16
C GLU A 74 2.92 -11.19 -8.57
N GLN A 75 3.50 -10.02 -8.25
CA GLN A 75 2.95 -8.74 -8.65
C GLN A 75 2.99 -8.55 -10.17
N LYS A 76 4.10 -8.93 -10.82
CA LYS A 76 4.24 -8.88 -12.28
C LYS A 76 3.26 -9.85 -12.96
N ARG A 77 3.10 -11.06 -12.41
CA ARG A 77 2.13 -12.05 -12.90
C ARG A 77 0.71 -11.51 -12.86
N LEU A 78 0.29 -10.97 -11.70
CA LEU A 78 -1.04 -10.40 -11.54
C LEU A 78 -1.31 -9.29 -12.58
N ILE A 79 -0.37 -8.37 -12.77
CA ILE A 79 -0.52 -7.29 -13.76
C ILE A 79 -0.67 -7.86 -15.18
N GLY A 80 0.02 -8.97 -15.49
CA GLY A 80 -0.08 -9.60 -16.81
C GLY A 80 -1.36 -10.43 -17.03
N GLU A 81 -2.04 -10.83 -15.95
CA GLU A 81 -3.26 -11.67 -16.02
C GLU A 81 -4.56 -10.88 -15.89
N MET A 82 -4.53 -9.68 -15.31
CA MET A 82 -5.72 -8.84 -15.16
C MET A 82 -6.00 -8.02 -16.42
N ASP A 83 -7.28 -7.90 -16.76
CA ASP A 83 -7.73 -6.94 -17.76
C ASP A 83 -7.93 -5.56 -17.12
N PHE A 84 -7.44 -4.51 -17.79
CA PHE A 84 -7.50 -3.13 -17.31
C PHE A 84 -8.14 -2.21 -18.37
N THR A 85 -8.95 -1.27 -17.91
CA THR A 85 -9.53 -0.24 -18.78
C THR A 85 -8.46 0.70 -19.33
N TYR A 86 -7.56 1.18 -18.45
CA TYR A 86 -6.38 1.95 -18.85
C TYR A 86 -5.09 1.21 -18.50
N PRO A 87 -3.99 1.47 -19.23
CA PRO A 87 -2.73 0.73 -19.07
C PRO A 87 -2.21 0.72 -17.63
N VAL A 88 -1.74 -0.46 -17.21
CA VAL A 88 -1.01 -0.66 -15.95
C VAL A 88 0.41 -1.12 -16.29
N SER A 89 1.41 -0.39 -15.81
CA SER A 89 2.83 -0.74 -15.95
C SER A 89 3.46 -1.03 -14.59
N PHE A 90 4.66 -1.59 -14.60
CA PHE A 90 5.41 -1.98 -13.40
C PHE A 90 6.77 -1.30 -13.37
N LEU A 91 7.11 -0.71 -12.22
CA LEU A 91 8.40 -0.11 -11.91
C LEU A 91 8.94 -0.75 -10.63
N GLU A 92 10.05 -1.44 -10.74
CA GLU A 92 10.74 -2.01 -9.59
C GLU A 92 11.66 -0.96 -8.96
N GLY A 93 11.45 -0.66 -7.69
CA GLY A 93 12.33 0.20 -6.90
C GLY A 93 13.55 -0.56 -6.40
N ASN A 94 14.53 0.17 -5.88
CA ASN A 94 15.73 -0.43 -5.30
C ASN A 94 15.38 -1.26 -4.06
N TYR A 95 15.94 -2.46 -3.98
CA TYR A 95 15.80 -3.30 -2.79
C TYR A 95 17.08 -3.21 -1.94
N VAL A 96 17.04 -2.34 -0.94
CA VAL A 96 18.12 -2.11 0.04
C VAL A 96 17.53 -2.33 1.44
N PRO A 97 17.48 -3.57 1.95
CA PRO A 97 16.86 -3.86 3.24
C PRO A 97 17.56 -3.17 4.43
N GLU A 98 18.82 -2.78 4.28
CA GLU A 98 19.60 -2.01 5.24
C GLU A 98 18.90 -0.69 5.60
N ASP A 99 18.28 -0.01 4.65
CA ASP A 99 17.54 1.24 4.87
C ASP A 99 16.37 1.03 5.84
N PHE A 100 15.68 -0.11 5.72
CA PHE A 100 14.61 -0.46 6.63
C PHE A 100 15.14 -0.76 8.04
N TYR A 101 16.25 -1.48 8.16
CA TYR A 101 16.82 -1.79 9.46
C TYR A 101 17.38 -0.55 10.15
N GLU A 102 18.00 0.37 9.41
CA GLU A 102 18.46 1.66 9.94
C GLU A 102 17.28 2.49 10.45
N MET A 103 16.22 2.61 9.68
CA MET A 103 14.99 3.30 10.07
C MET A 103 14.34 2.68 11.31
N ALA A 104 14.44 1.35 11.49
CA ALA A 104 13.80 0.62 12.57
C ALA A 104 14.60 0.65 13.89
N LYS A 105 15.83 1.18 13.92
CA LYS A 105 16.64 1.27 15.13
C LYS A 105 15.92 2.00 16.25
N GLY A 106 15.89 1.39 17.43
CA GLY A 106 15.18 1.87 18.61
C GLY A 106 13.67 1.58 18.63
N HIS A 107 13.13 0.98 17.54
CA HIS A 107 11.74 0.62 17.38
C HIS A 107 11.51 -0.89 17.19
N GLU A 108 12.54 -1.72 17.44
CA GLU A 108 12.50 -3.16 17.18
C GLU A 108 11.39 -3.87 17.98
N ASN A 109 11.12 -3.38 19.18
CA ASN A 109 10.14 -3.95 20.12
C ASN A 109 8.72 -3.36 19.94
N ASP A 110 8.52 -2.42 19.01
CA ASP A 110 7.21 -1.88 18.75
C ASP A 110 6.27 -2.96 18.21
N LYS A 111 5.02 -2.95 18.68
CA LYS A 111 3.98 -3.82 18.13
C LYS A 111 3.67 -3.45 16.68
N GLU A 112 3.14 -4.40 15.91
CA GLU A 112 2.62 -4.08 14.57
C GLU A 112 1.51 -3.01 14.69
N GLY A 113 1.59 -1.99 13.83
CA GLY A 113 0.71 -0.81 13.88
C GLY A 113 1.22 0.33 14.76
N GLY A 114 2.35 0.16 15.48
CA GLY A 114 3.02 1.20 16.26
C GLY A 114 3.94 2.11 15.44
N GLU A 115 4.84 2.85 16.14
CA GLU A 115 5.67 3.90 15.53
C GLU A 115 6.60 3.36 14.44
N ARG A 116 7.25 2.20 14.65
CA ARG A 116 8.02 1.53 13.58
C ARG A 116 7.24 1.40 12.28
N CYS A 117 5.95 1.04 12.36
CA CYS A 117 5.12 0.92 11.17
C CYS A 117 4.84 2.27 10.52
N PHE A 118 4.70 3.34 11.31
CA PHE A 118 4.48 4.69 10.79
C PHE A 118 5.71 5.22 10.09
N LEU A 119 6.89 5.00 10.64
CA LEU A 119 8.17 5.32 9.98
C LEU A 119 8.33 4.53 8.66
N CYS A 120 7.95 3.25 8.66
CA CYS A 120 7.98 2.40 7.47
C CYS A 120 6.96 2.88 6.40
N TYR A 121 5.79 3.41 6.79
CA TYR A 121 4.86 4.02 5.82
C TYR A 121 5.49 5.26 5.20
N GLU A 122 6.10 6.12 6.02
CA GLU A 122 6.74 7.33 5.55
C GLU A 122 7.87 7.03 4.58
N MET A 123 8.78 6.13 4.91
CA MET A 123 9.88 5.74 4.04
C MET A 123 9.37 5.31 2.66
N ARG A 124 8.34 4.46 2.60
CA ARG A 124 7.80 3.98 1.32
C ARG A 124 6.99 5.02 0.56
N LEU A 125 6.24 5.86 1.26
CA LEU A 125 5.48 6.94 0.63
C LEU A 125 6.38 8.08 0.17
N ARG A 126 7.52 8.32 0.82
CA ARG A 126 8.52 9.29 0.42
C ARG A 126 9.16 8.89 -0.91
N GLU A 127 9.57 7.64 -1.04
CA GLU A 127 10.06 7.10 -2.31
C GLU A 127 9.02 7.22 -3.42
N ALA A 128 7.75 6.91 -3.11
CA ALA A 128 6.67 7.07 -4.09
C ALA A 128 6.43 8.54 -4.49
N ALA A 129 6.50 9.48 -3.57
CA ALA A 129 6.34 10.91 -3.86
C ALA A 129 7.49 11.44 -4.72
N GLU A 130 8.73 11.05 -4.39
CA GLU A 130 9.93 11.42 -5.13
C GLU A 130 9.92 10.84 -6.55
N ALA A 131 9.68 9.54 -6.69
CA ALA A 131 9.57 8.88 -7.99
C ALA A 131 8.42 9.48 -8.83
N ALA A 132 7.28 9.80 -8.22
CA ALA A 132 6.17 10.44 -8.92
C ALA A 132 6.54 11.84 -9.42
N LYS A 133 7.25 12.62 -8.61
CA LYS A 133 7.75 13.94 -9.01
C LYS A 133 8.73 13.85 -10.16
N MET A 134 9.70 12.95 -10.08
CA MET A 134 10.71 12.75 -11.12
C MET A 134 10.09 12.24 -12.44
N GLY A 135 9.10 11.36 -12.34
CA GLY A 135 8.39 10.81 -13.48
C GLY A 135 7.27 11.68 -14.04
N ASN A 136 7.05 12.88 -13.50
CA ASN A 136 5.98 13.81 -13.87
C ASN A 136 4.58 13.16 -13.84
N PHE A 137 4.30 12.35 -12.82
CA PHE A 137 2.96 11.81 -12.59
C PHE A 137 2.04 12.92 -12.06
N ASP A 138 0.73 12.77 -12.32
CA ASP A 138 -0.28 13.69 -11.78
C ASP A 138 -0.57 13.41 -10.31
N TYR A 139 -0.55 12.11 -9.92
CA TYR A 139 -0.84 11.66 -8.56
C TYR A 139 0.11 10.56 -8.10
N PHE A 140 0.25 10.43 -6.77
CA PHE A 140 0.77 9.22 -6.14
C PHE A 140 -0.15 8.74 -5.01
N THR A 141 -0.11 7.43 -4.70
CA THR A 141 -0.81 6.81 -3.58
C THR A 141 -0.22 5.46 -3.21
N THR A 142 -0.88 4.71 -2.32
CA THR A 142 -0.42 3.39 -1.87
C THR A 142 -1.56 2.40 -1.72
N THR A 143 -1.29 1.12 -1.97
CA THR A 143 -2.23 0.03 -1.69
C THR A 143 -2.35 -0.30 -0.20
N LEU A 144 -1.50 0.25 0.66
CA LEU A 144 -1.44 -0.11 2.08
C LEU A 144 -2.77 0.08 2.82
N SER A 145 -3.58 1.07 2.42
CA SER A 145 -4.85 1.37 3.09
C SER A 145 -5.92 0.29 2.91
N ILE A 146 -5.71 -0.72 2.03
CA ILE A 146 -6.62 -1.87 1.86
C ILE A 146 -6.58 -2.82 3.06
N SER A 147 -5.44 -2.94 3.72
CA SER A 147 -5.27 -3.86 4.84
C SER A 147 -6.01 -3.37 6.09
N PRO A 148 -6.82 -4.21 6.75
CA PRO A 148 -7.45 -3.85 8.03
C PRO A 148 -6.43 -3.61 9.15
N LEU A 149 -5.21 -4.16 9.04
CA LEU A 149 -4.12 -3.99 10.00
C LEU A 149 -3.35 -2.67 9.82
N LYS A 150 -3.66 -1.88 8.80
CA LYS A 150 -2.97 -0.62 8.51
C LYS A 150 -3.83 0.59 8.85
N ASN A 151 -3.20 1.59 9.46
CA ASN A 151 -3.84 2.83 9.85
C ASN A 151 -4.00 3.76 8.65
N ALA A 152 -5.19 3.76 8.03
CA ALA A 152 -5.48 4.59 6.86
C ALA A 152 -5.40 6.09 7.16
N GLN A 153 -5.75 6.53 8.37
CA GLN A 153 -5.61 7.93 8.75
C GLN A 153 -4.15 8.35 8.73
N LYS A 154 -3.26 7.57 9.37
CA LYS A 154 -1.82 7.87 9.40
C LYS A 154 -1.20 7.85 7.99
N LEU A 155 -1.59 6.89 7.14
CA LEU A 155 -1.15 6.84 5.74
C LEU A 155 -1.53 8.11 4.96
N ASN A 156 -2.77 8.60 5.13
CA ASN A 156 -3.23 9.81 4.47
C ASN A 156 -2.54 11.08 5.04
N GLU A 157 -2.36 11.18 6.36
CA GLU A 157 -1.61 12.28 6.99
C GLU A 157 -0.19 12.39 6.43
N ILE A 158 0.52 11.25 6.33
CA ILE A 158 1.87 11.18 5.75
C ILE A 158 1.82 11.58 4.27
N GLY A 159 0.91 10.99 3.49
CA GLY A 159 0.79 11.26 2.06
C GLY A 159 0.50 12.74 1.75
N ILE A 160 -0.41 13.37 2.52
CA ILE A 160 -0.74 14.81 2.38
C ILE A 160 0.48 15.69 2.70
N ARG A 161 1.25 15.33 3.74
CA ARG A 161 2.47 16.07 4.10
C ARG A 161 3.52 15.96 3.00
N LEU A 162 3.77 14.77 2.49
CA LEU A 162 4.71 14.53 1.40
C LEU A 162 4.25 15.18 0.09
N ALA A 163 2.94 15.21 -0.18
CA ALA A 163 2.39 15.93 -1.33
C ALA A 163 2.79 17.41 -1.34
N LYS A 164 2.75 18.06 -0.16
CA LYS A 164 3.19 19.46 -0.01
C LYS A 164 4.71 19.60 -0.14
N GLU A 165 5.46 18.66 0.42
CA GLU A 165 6.93 18.67 0.41
C GLU A 165 7.48 18.54 -1.02
N TYR A 166 6.93 17.61 -1.82
CA TYR A 166 7.41 17.32 -3.18
C TYR A 166 6.66 18.09 -4.28
N GLY A 167 5.57 18.80 -3.94
CA GLY A 167 4.76 19.51 -4.92
C GLY A 167 4.06 18.61 -5.93
N ILE A 168 3.55 17.44 -5.48
CA ILE A 168 2.81 16.47 -6.26
C ILE A 168 1.52 16.06 -5.53
N ALA A 169 0.42 15.82 -6.24
CA ALA A 169 -0.84 15.49 -5.60
C ALA A 169 -0.85 14.07 -5.01
N TYR A 170 -1.33 13.93 -3.76
CA TYR A 170 -1.58 12.63 -3.13
C TYR A 170 -3.05 12.24 -3.31
N LEU A 171 -3.30 11.06 -3.88
CA LEU A 171 -4.65 10.52 -4.01
C LEU A 171 -5.07 9.89 -2.67
N MET A 172 -5.80 10.65 -1.86
CA MET A 172 -6.30 10.21 -0.56
C MET A 172 -7.24 9.02 -0.71
N SER A 173 -7.09 8.00 0.15
CA SER A 173 -7.84 6.75 0.00
C SER A 173 -8.01 5.97 1.30
N ASP A 174 -9.07 5.17 1.37
CA ASP A 174 -9.24 4.10 2.35
C ASP A 174 -9.84 2.88 1.62
N PHE A 175 -9.00 2.16 0.89
CA PHE A 175 -9.39 1.07 -0.01
C PHE A 175 -10.05 -0.12 0.69
N LYS A 176 -10.00 -0.24 2.03
CA LYS A 176 -10.76 -1.27 2.74
C LYS A 176 -12.26 -0.97 2.80
N LYS A 177 -12.67 0.29 2.55
CA LYS A 177 -14.07 0.69 2.47
C LYS A 177 -14.75 0.11 1.22
N LYS A 178 -16.08 0.21 1.15
CA LYS A 178 -16.89 -0.33 0.04
C LYS A 178 -16.61 -1.81 -0.26
N ASN A 179 -16.37 -2.60 0.78
CA ASN A 179 -15.99 -4.03 0.66
C ASN A 179 -14.67 -4.31 -0.07
N GLY A 180 -13.79 -3.30 -0.24
CA GLY A 180 -12.56 -3.47 -1.02
C GLY A 180 -11.65 -4.55 -0.47
N TYR A 181 -11.52 -4.70 0.87
CA TYR A 181 -10.77 -5.80 1.45
C TYR A 181 -11.39 -7.17 1.09
N LYS A 182 -12.72 -7.30 1.19
CA LYS A 182 -13.43 -8.53 0.80
C LYS A 182 -13.17 -8.84 -0.68
N ARG A 183 -13.29 -7.83 -1.55
CA ARG A 183 -13.02 -8.01 -2.99
C ARG A 183 -11.57 -8.43 -3.25
N SER A 184 -10.59 -7.91 -2.51
CA SER A 184 -9.19 -8.35 -2.63
C SER A 184 -8.97 -9.83 -2.22
N VAL A 185 -9.82 -10.38 -1.33
CA VAL A 185 -9.81 -11.81 -0.99
C VAL A 185 -10.35 -12.61 -2.15
N GLU A 186 -11.51 -12.23 -2.70
CA GLU A 186 -12.14 -12.88 -3.86
C GLU A 186 -11.20 -12.89 -5.09
N LEU A 187 -10.55 -11.76 -5.38
CA LEU A 187 -9.56 -11.67 -6.45
C LEU A 187 -8.33 -12.53 -6.19
N SER A 188 -7.92 -12.65 -4.92
CA SER A 188 -6.80 -13.53 -4.57
C SER A 188 -7.13 -15.00 -4.82
N GLU A 189 -8.37 -15.41 -4.58
CA GLU A 189 -8.85 -16.77 -4.89
C GLU A 189 -8.94 -16.98 -6.41
N LEU A 190 -9.53 -15.99 -7.13
CA LEU A 190 -9.70 -16.03 -8.59
C LEU A 190 -8.37 -16.20 -9.33
N TYR A 191 -7.34 -15.42 -8.93
CA TYR A 191 -6.02 -15.44 -9.56
C TYR A 191 -5.02 -16.35 -8.85
N GLY A 192 -5.45 -17.15 -7.85
CA GLY A 192 -4.56 -18.04 -7.09
C GLY A 192 -3.37 -17.31 -6.47
N LEU A 193 -3.59 -16.10 -5.91
CA LEU A 193 -2.50 -15.27 -5.41
C LEU A 193 -1.91 -15.80 -4.11
N TYR A 194 -0.58 -15.74 -4.00
CA TYR A 194 0.14 -16.00 -2.76
C TYR A 194 -0.22 -14.96 -1.70
N ARG A 195 -1.01 -15.35 -0.70
CA ARG A 195 -1.40 -14.50 0.44
C ARG A 195 -0.56 -14.80 1.66
N GLN A 196 0.10 -13.77 2.16
CA GLN A 196 0.88 -13.82 3.39
C GLN A 196 0.01 -13.43 4.58
N ASP A 197 0.31 -14.00 5.75
CA ASP A 197 -0.35 -13.67 7.02
C ASP A 197 0.40 -12.62 7.85
N TYR A 198 1.49 -12.06 7.31
CA TYR A 198 2.31 -11.00 7.93
C TYR A 198 2.70 -9.93 6.91
N CYS A 199 3.13 -8.77 7.41
CA CYS A 199 3.42 -7.59 6.58
C CYS A 199 4.62 -7.79 5.61
N GLY A 200 5.54 -8.70 5.94
CA GLY A 200 6.78 -8.96 5.21
C GLY A 200 8.05 -8.59 5.97
N CYS A 201 7.99 -7.71 6.96
CA CYS A 201 9.17 -7.41 7.77
C CYS A 201 9.43 -8.50 8.83
N VAL A 202 10.69 -8.63 9.23
CA VAL A 202 11.13 -9.60 10.22
C VAL A 202 10.35 -9.49 11.55
N TYR A 203 10.05 -8.28 11.99
CA TYR A 203 9.34 -8.03 13.25
C TYR A 203 7.89 -8.50 13.20
N SER A 204 7.17 -8.26 12.12
CA SER A 204 5.80 -8.75 11.98
C SER A 204 5.75 -10.27 11.82
N LYS A 205 6.77 -10.88 11.20
CA LYS A 205 6.91 -12.34 11.12
C LYS A 205 7.09 -12.95 12.49
N LEU A 206 8.03 -12.44 13.29
CA LEU A 206 8.31 -12.90 14.65
C LEU A 206 7.07 -12.76 15.55
N GLN A 207 6.38 -11.62 15.49
CA GLN A 207 5.15 -11.41 16.26
C GLN A 207 4.08 -12.45 15.87
N ARG A 208 3.90 -12.71 14.57
CA ARG A 208 2.91 -13.70 14.10
C ARG A 208 3.27 -15.12 14.52
N GLU A 209 4.54 -15.49 14.51
CA GLU A 209 5.00 -16.79 15.00
C GLU A 209 4.74 -16.96 16.50
N GLN A 210 5.00 -15.91 17.30
CA GLN A 210 4.69 -15.91 18.75
C GLN A 210 3.19 -16.07 19.01
N GLU A 211 2.34 -15.35 18.30
CA GLU A 211 0.88 -15.47 18.41
C GLU A 211 0.39 -16.87 18.06
N LYS A 212 0.95 -17.51 17.03
CA LYS A 212 0.61 -18.91 16.66
C LYS A 212 1.03 -19.90 17.75
N ARG A 213 2.22 -19.75 18.32
CA ARG A 213 2.71 -20.62 19.41
C ARG A 213 1.85 -20.48 20.68
N ALA A 214 1.49 -19.25 21.06
CA ALA A 214 0.63 -19.02 22.21
C ALA A 214 -0.76 -19.69 22.04
N LYS A 215 -1.38 -19.54 20.87
CA LYS A 215 -2.66 -20.21 20.58
C LYS A 215 -2.58 -21.73 20.63
N ALA A 216 -1.52 -22.32 20.09
CA ALA A 216 -1.34 -23.77 20.12
C ALA A 216 -1.15 -24.32 21.54
N GLN A 217 -0.60 -23.49 22.47
CA GLN A 217 -0.47 -23.85 23.89
C GLN A 217 -1.79 -23.73 24.66
N GLU A 218 -2.69 -22.81 24.26
CA GLU A 218 -4.02 -22.66 24.87
C GLU A 218 -5.01 -23.77 24.45
N GLU A 219 -4.77 -24.39 23.29
CA GLU A 219 -5.60 -25.47 22.73
C GLU A 219 -5.12 -26.89 23.13
N SER A 220 -4.00 -26.99 23.87
CA SER A 220 -3.38 -28.27 24.33
C SER A 220 -3.65 -28.53 25.80
#